data_8556bf7fc62f63a1b3464c2086da4e21
#
_entry.id   8556bf7fc62f63a1b3464c2086da4e21
#
_cell.length_a   1.000
_cell.length_b   1.000
_cell.length_c   1.000
_cell.angle_alpha   90.00
_cell.angle_beta   90.00
_cell.angle_gamma   90.00
#
_symmetry.space_group_name_H-M   'P 1'
#
loop_
_entity.id
_entity.type
_entity.pdbx_description
1 polymer ?
#
loop_
_entity_poly.entity_id
_entity_poly.type
_entity_poly.pdbx_seq_one_letter_code
_entity_poly.pdbx_strand_id
1 'polypeptide(L)'
;ALLSNPRLLILDEPTNGLDPQGMKEVRDLVRELSSEGITIFISSHLLDEVQKICSHVAMISQGKLKTAGPIEDLLKDSDLLMTEIHVNPLAPAIELLSNQNWIHRCEEKNGLLNVGIGHDKISDLVQLLVQNNLQISAVIPRTSLEDVFLSQVGKKSQI
;
A
#
# COMPACT_ATOMS: atom_id res chain seq x y z
N ALA A 1 -23.77 -9.61 17.34
CA ALA A 1 -22.87 -10.67 16.82
C ALA A 1 -21.99 -11.25 17.94
N LEU A 2 -21.60 -10.47 18.98
CA LEU A 2 -20.66 -10.91 20.04
C LEU A 2 -21.32 -11.66 21.21
N LEU A 3 -22.65 -11.62 21.35
CA LEU A 3 -23.36 -12.21 22.48
C LEU A 3 -23.20 -13.73 22.67
N SER A 4 -22.86 -14.45 21.61
CA SER A 4 -22.72 -15.91 21.63
C SER A 4 -21.28 -16.41 21.73
N ASN A 5 -20.33 -15.57 22.06
CA ASN A 5 -18.91 -15.90 22.13
C ASN A 5 -18.43 -16.61 20.83
N PRO A 6 -18.53 -16.00 19.67
CA PRO A 6 -18.22 -16.63 18.38
C PRO A 6 -16.73 -16.91 18.24
N ARG A 7 -16.38 -18.00 17.56
CA ARG A 7 -15.00 -18.27 17.12
C ARG A 7 -14.65 -17.57 15.80
N LEU A 8 -15.66 -17.18 15.03
CA LEU A 8 -15.57 -16.47 13.75
C LEU A 8 -16.55 -15.30 13.74
N LEU A 9 -16.06 -14.12 13.45
CA LEU A 9 -16.83 -12.90 13.26
C LEU A 9 -16.70 -12.45 11.80
N ILE A 10 -17.85 -12.21 11.14
CA ILE A 10 -17.89 -11.71 9.76
C ILE A 10 -18.43 -10.29 9.80
N LEU A 11 -17.67 -9.33 9.26
CA LEU A 11 -18.00 -7.91 9.22
C LEU A 11 -18.01 -7.45 7.76
N ASP A 12 -19.15 -6.91 7.33
CA ASP A 12 -19.29 -6.35 5.99
C ASP A 12 -19.19 -4.83 6.06
N GLU A 13 -18.13 -4.27 5.43
CA GLU A 13 -17.80 -2.84 5.38
C GLU A 13 -17.90 -2.12 6.75
N PRO A 14 -17.25 -2.63 7.83
CA PRO A 14 -17.51 -2.16 9.18
C PRO A 14 -17.09 -0.71 9.46
N THR A 15 -16.24 -0.13 8.60
CA THR A 15 -15.75 1.26 8.72
C THR A 15 -16.47 2.23 7.79
N ASN A 16 -17.40 1.74 6.97
CA ASN A 16 -18.08 2.56 5.98
C ASN A 16 -18.98 3.63 6.65
N GLY A 17 -18.82 4.88 6.22
CA GLY A 17 -19.61 6.02 6.74
C GLY A 17 -19.19 6.51 8.12
N LEU A 18 -18.11 5.98 8.70
CA LEU A 18 -17.57 6.48 9.96
C LEU A 18 -16.58 7.64 9.72
N ASP A 19 -16.51 8.52 10.71
CA ASP A 19 -15.44 9.52 10.79
C ASP A 19 -14.10 8.87 11.19
N PRO A 20 -12.96 9.58 11.09
CA PRO A 20 -11.66 9.02 11.44
C PRO A 20 -11.55 8.48 12.88
N GLN A 21 -12.30 9.08 13.82
CA GLN A 21 -12.32 8.60 15.19
C GLN A 21 -13.07 7.26 15.29
N GLY A 22 -14.25 7.14 14.69
CA GLY A 22 -15.02 5.90 14.66
C GLY A 22 -14.28 4.78 13.93
N MET A 23 -13.57 5.08 12.83
CA MET A 23 -12.72 4.12 12.14
C MET A 23 -11.59 3.59 13.05
N LYS A 24 -10.99 4.47 13.87
CA LYS A 24 -9.98 4.07 14.85
C LYS A 24 -10.58 3.14 15.92
N GLU A 25 -11.74 3.47 16.45
CA GLU A 25 -12.43 2.65 17.47
C GLU A 25 -12.74 1.24 16.94
N VAL A 26 -13.22 1.13 15.69
CA VAL A 26 -13.46 -0.17 15.06
C VAL A 26 -12.15 -0.95 14.89
N ARG A 27 -11.05 -0.30 14.48
CA ARG A 27 -9.75 -0.96 14.37
C ARG A 27 -9.25 -1.52 15.70
N ASP A 28 -9.36 -0.70 16.75
CA ASP A 28 -8.89 -1.08 18.08
C ASP A 28 -9.74 -2.26 18.62
N LEU A 29 -11.06 -2.24 18.42
CA LEU A 29 -11.94 -3.36 18.76
C LEU A 29 -11.60 -4.64 17.99
N VAL A 30 -11.35 -4.55 16.68
CA VAL A 30 -10.96 -5.71 15.86
C VAL A 30 -9.66 -6.33 16.36
N ARG A 31 -8.67 -5.51 16.73
CA ARG A 31 -7.41 -6.01 17.30
C ARG A 31 -7.60 -6.68 18.65
N GLU A 32 -8.42 -6.09 19.52
CA GLU A 32 -8.76 -6.67 20.83
C GLU A 32 -9.39 -8.05 20.67
N LEU A 33 -10.46 -8.16 19.88
CA LEU A 33 -11.16 -9.42 19.63
C LEU A 33 -10.24 -10.48 18.98
N SER A 34 -9.39 -10.06 18.07
CA SER A 34 -8.41 -10.96 17.46
C SER A 34 -7.39 -11.46 18.48
N SER A 35 -6.96 -10.62 19.44
CA SER A 35 -6.04 -11.01 20.51
C SER A 35 -6.67 -12.02 21.48
N GLU A 36 -7.98 -12.04 21.61
CA GLU A 36 -8.76 -13.02 22.36
C GLU A 36 -8.96 -14.35 21.62
N GLY A 37 -8.43 -14.47 20.40
CA GLY A 37 -8.48 -15.70 19.60
C GLY A 37 -9.69 -15.82 18.68
N ILE A 38 -10.45 -14.74 18.48
CA ILE A 38 -11.56 -14.71 17.52
C ILE A 38 -10.99 -14.50 16.12
N THR A 39 -11.33 -15.38 15.19
CA THR A 39 -11.05 -15.18 13.76
C THR A 39 -12.00 -14.13 13.21
N ILE A 40 -11.47 -13.08 12.56
CA ILE A 40 -12.29 -12.00 12.01
C ILE A 40 -12.12 -11.95 10.49
N PHE A 41 -13.24 -12.03 9.78
CA PHE A 41 -13.32 -11.86 8.34
C PHE A 41 -13.99 -10.51 8.03
N ILE A 42 -13.28 -9.64 7.28
CA ILE A 42 -13.76 -8.29 6.98
C ILE A 42 -13.83 -8.11 5.46
N SER A 43 -14.96 -7.63 4.94
CA SER A 43 -15.01 -7.03 3.61
C SER A 43 -14.72 -5.53 3.72
N SER A 44 -13.93 -4.99 2.80
CA SER A 44 -13.69 -3.56 2.68
C SER A 44 -13.20 -3.18 1.29
N HIS A 45 -13.53 -1.98 0.84
CA HIS A 45 -12.95 -1.35 -0.33
C HIS A 45 -11.80 -0.38 0.03
N LEU A 46 -11.57 -0.14 1.33
CA LEU A 46 -10.52 0.74 1.84
C LEU A 46 -9.26 -0.07 2.12
N LEU A 47 -8.41 -0.21 1.10
CA LEU A 47 -7.20 -1.05 1.16
C LEU A 47 -6.22 -0.64 2.26
N ASP A 48 -6.11 0.67 2.53
CA ASP A 48 -5.28 1.19 3.63
C ASP A 48 -5.76 0.72 5.01
N GLU A 49 -7.08 0.60 5.21
CA GLU A 49 -7.63 0.10 6.46
C GLU A 49 -7.41 -1.41 6.60
N VAL A 50 -7.61 -2.17 5.52
CA VAL A 50 -7.29 -3.60 5.47
C VAL A 50 -5.82 -3.85 5.82
N GLN A 51 -4.91 -3.08 5.24
CA GLN A 51 -3.46 -3.21 5.48
C GLN A 51 -3.07 -2.95 6.94
N LYS A 52 -3.83 -2.08 7.65
CA LYS A 52 -3.54 -1.74 9.06
C LYS A 52 -4.01 -2.80 10.06
N ILE A 53 -5.03 -3.61 9.72
CA ILE A 53 -5.70 -4.48 10.69
C ILE A 53 -5.69 -5.96 10.34
N CYS A 54 -5.56 -6.31 9.07
CA CYS A 54 -5.60 -7.69 8.61
C CYS A 54 -4.19 -8.28 8.50
N SER A 55 -4.05 -9.56 8.78
CA SER A 55 -2.83 -10.33 8.51
C SER A 55 -2.83 -10.95 7.11
N HIS A 56 -4.00 -11.26 6.59
CA HIS A 56 -4.21 -11.88 5.29
C HIS A 56 -5.24 -11.08 4.49
N VAL A 57 -5.14 -11.16 3.17
CA VAL A 57 -6.11 -10.54 2.27
C VAL A 57 -6.45 -11.49 1.12
N ALA A 58 -7.68 -11.40 0.64
CA ALA A 58 -8.12 -11.99 -0.62
C ALA A 58 -8.69 -10.86 -1.50
N MET A 59 -8.08 -10.61 -2.65
CA MET A 59 -8.49 -9.56 -3.57
C MET A 59 -9.39 -10.13 -4.66
N ILE A 60 -10.59 -9.57 -4.80
CA ILE A 60 -11.59 -9.99 -5.78
C ILE A 60 -11.81 -8.85 -6.77
N SER A 61 -11.81 -9.17 -8.05
CA SER A 61 -12.14 -8.22 -9.12
C SER A 61 -12.95 -8.93 -10.21
N GLN A 62 -14.05 -8.31 -10.63
CA GLN A 62 -14.96 -8.85 -11.63
C GLN A 62 -15.45 -10.27 -11.28
N GLY A 63 -15.79 -10.50 -10.01
CA GLY A 63 -16.26 -11.80 -9.51
C GLY A 63 -15.20 -12.92 -9.48
N LYS A 64 -13.92 -12.59 -9.68
CA LYS A 64 -12.81 -13.57 -9.68
C LYS A 64 -11.78 -13.23 -8.63
N LEU A 65 -11.32 -14.23 -7.90
CA LEU A 65 -10.18 -14.12 -7.02
C LEU A 65 -8.92 -13.80 -7.85
N LYS A 66 -8.22 -12.71 -7.50
CA LYS A 66 -7.00 -12.27 -8.16
C LYS A 66 -5.77 -12.77 -7.43
N THR A 67 -5.76 -12.58 -6.13
CA THR A 67 -4.69 -13.03 -5.25
C THR A 67 -5.25 -13.22 -3.85
N ALA A 68 -4.60 -14.08 -3.06
CA ALA A 68 -4.87 -14.25 -1.64
C ALA A 68 -3.60 -14.71 -0.93
N GLY A 69 -3.40 -14.25 0.28
CA GLY A 69 -2.27 -14.63 1.10
C GLY A 69 -1.99 -13.66 2.25
N PRO A 70 -0.89 -13.88 2.98
CA PRO A 70 -0.37 -12.94 3.96
C PRO A 70 -0.07 -11.60 3.29
N ILE A 71 -0.48 -10.50 3.93
CA ILE A 71 -0.25 -9.15 3.38
C ILE A 71 1.24 -8.87 3.20
N GLU A 72 2.07 -9.30 4.16
CA GLU A 72 3.52 -9.10 4.09
C GLU A 72 4.15 -9.74 2.86
N ASP A 73 3.69 -10.92 2.46
CA ASP A 73 4.21 -11.62 1.29
C ASP A 73 3.77 -10.92 0.01
N LEU A 74 2.49 -10.53 -0.08
CA LEU A 74 1.97 -9.80 -1.23
C LEU A 74 2.64 -8.44 -1.45
N LEU A 75 3.03 -7.76 -0.37
CA LEU A 75 3.76 -6.50 -0.45
C LEU A 75 5.21 -6.70 -0.91
N LYS A 76 5.86 -7.82 -0.53
CA LYS A 76 7.21 -8.18 -0.98
C LYS A 76 7.25 -8.62 -2.45
N ASP A 77 6.20 -9.34 -2.89
CA ASP A 77 6.08 -9.85 -4.25
C ASP A 77 5.65 -8.78 -5.28
N SER A 78 5.45 -7.55 -4.84
CA SER A 78 5.19 -6.42 -5.73
C SER A 78 6.41 -6.15 -6.61
N ASP A 79 6.24 -6.17 -7.93
CA ASP A 79 7.31 -5.90 -8.90
C ASP A 79 7.89 -4.46 -8.74
N LEU A 80 7.10 -3.56 -8.15
CA LEU A 80 7.45 -2.16 -7.98
C LEU A 80 7.33 -1.74 -6.53
N LEU A 81 8.34 -1.03 -6.07
CA LEU A 81 8.37 -0.34 -4.79
C LEU A 81 8.05 1.14 -5.02
N MET A 82 6.91 1.60 -4.54
CA MET A 82 6.63 3.02 -4.47
C MET A 82 7.48 3.66 -3.40
N THR A 83 8.23 4.69 -3.76
CA THR A 83 9.16 5.38 -2.86
C THR A 83 8.83 6.86 -2.81
N GLU A 84 8.48 7.36 -1.63
CA GLU A 84 8.30 8.78 -1.36
C GLU A 84 9.67 9.42 -1.10
N ILE A 85 9.97 10.51 -1.82
CA ILE A 85 11.26 11.18 -1.75
C ILE A 85 11.02 12.64 -1.37
N HIS A 86 11.67 13.07 -0.29
CA HIS A 86 11.74 14.46 0.10
C HIS A 86 13.03 15.04 -0.48
N VAL A 87 12.94 15.78 -1.57
CA VAL A 87 14.07 16.31 -2.32
C VAL A 87 13.88 17.80 -2.63
N ASN A 88 14.97 18.54 -2.65
CA ASN A 88 14.98 19.95 -3.00
C ASN A 88 16.22 20.30 -3.86
N PRO A 89 16.06 21.01 -4.99
CA PRO A 89 14.80 21.48 -5.59
C PRO A 89 14.01 20.34 -6.26
N LEU A 90 12.68 20.44 -6.25
CA LEU A 90 11.79 19.38 -6.71
C LEU A 90 11.75 19.25 -8.26
N ALA A 91 11.64 20.38 -8.97
CA ALA A 91 11.51 20.37 -10.44
C ALA A 91 12.70 19.71 -11.16
N PRO A 92 13.98 20.02 -10.83
CA PRO A 92 15.12 19.31 -11.41
C PRO A 92 15.16 17.82 -11.07
N ALA A 93 14.65 17.42 -9.89
CA ALA A 93 14.55 16.02 -9.50
C ALA A 93 13.55 15.27 -10.38
N ILE A 94 12.38 15.86 -10.64
CA ILE A 94 11.35 15.28 -11.53
C ILE A 94 11.92 15.09 -12.94
N GLU A 95 12.56 16.12 -13.50
CA GLU A 95 13.15 16.05 -14.84
C GLU A 95 14.23 14.97 -14.93
N LEU A 96 15.14 14.92 -13.94
CA LEU A 96 16.21 13.93 -13.86
C LEU A 96 15.66 12.50 -13.82
N LEU A 97 14.66 12.26 -12.96
CA LEU A 97 14.11 10.93 -12.72
C LEU A 97 13.19 10.47 -13.84
N SER A 98 12.42 11.37 -14.46
CA SER A 98 11.55 11.04 -15.59
C SER A 98 12.31 10.57 -16.84
N ASN A 99 13.60 10.93 -16.95
CA ASN A 99 14.48 10.51 -18.05
C ASN A 99 15.15 9.14 -17.80
N GLN A 100 14.88 8.48 -16.65
CA GLN A 100 15.49 7.18 -16.36
C GLN A 100 14.58 6.04 -16.80
N ASN A 101 15.13 5.10 -17.56
CA ASN A 101 14.39 3.94 -18.10
C ASN A 101 14.01 2.87 -17.04
N TRP A 102 14.62 2.93 -15.86
CA TRP A 102 14.34 2.02 -14.74
C TRP A 102 13.35 2.60 -13.73
N ILE A 103 12.86 3.83 -13.98
CA ILE A 103 11.80 4.46 -13.21
C ILE A 103 10.48 4.24 -13.96
N HIS A 104 9.58 3.49 -13.34
CA HIS A 104 8.31 3.11 -13.95
C HIS A 104 7.21 4.14 -13.71
N ARG A 105 7.34 4.92 -12.64
CA ARG A 105 6.39 5.96 -12.26
C ARG A 105 7.13 7.10 -11.57
N CYS A 106 6.78 8.35 -11.91
CA CYS A 106 7.34 9.54 -11.30
C CYS A 106 6.24 10.59 -11.21
N GLU A 107 5.75 10.87 -10.00
CA GLU A 107 4.60 11.77 -9.77
C GLU A 107 4.89 12.70 -8.59
N GLU A 108 4.47 13.96 -8.74
CA GLU A 108 4.41 14.90 -7.62
C GLU A 108 3.05 14.80 -6.92
N LYS A 109 3.07 14.67 -5.59
CA LYS A 109 1.88 14.71 -4.76
C LYS A 109 2.16 15.48 -3.47
N ASN A 110 1.42 16.56 -3.24
CA ASN A 110 1.55 17.40 -2.03
C ASN A 110 2.98 17.95 -1.79
N GLY A 111 3.71 18.31 -2.86
CA GLY A 111 5.08 18.79 -2.76
C GLY A 111 6.14 17.71 -2.47
N LEU A 112 5.74 16.43 -2.53
CA LEU A 112 6.61 15.28 -2.37
C LEU A 112 6.69 14.51 -3.69
N LEU A 113 7.82 13.87 -3.93
CA LEU A 113 8.04 13.07 -5.12
C LEU A 113 7.76 11.60 -4.82
N ASN A 114 6.87 10.98 -5.58
CA ASN A 114 6.57 9.55 -5.49
C ASN A 114 7.11 8.84 -6.74
N VAL A 115 7.97 7.86 -6.54
CA VAL A 115 8.69 7.18 -7.61
C VAL A 115 8.46 5.67 -7.51
N GLY A 116 8.04 5.05 -8.60
CA GLY A 116 7.93 3.59 -8.72
C GLY A 116 9.20 2.98 -9.30
N ILE A 117 9.91 2.18 -8.50
CA ILE A 117 11.20 1.58 -8.86
C ILE A 117 11.26 0.09 -8.47
N GLY A 118 12.20 -0.66 -9.01
CA GLY A 118 12.53 -2.00 -8.51
C GLY A 118 13.10 -1.96 -7.09
N HIS A 119 12.88 -3.01 -6.31
CA HIS A 119 13.33 -3.09 -4.90
C HIS A 119 14.85 -2.93 -4.75
N ASP A 120 15.61 -3.37 -5.73
CA ASP A 120 17.09 -3.28 -5.80
C ASP A 120 17.60 -1.87 -6.18
N LYS A 121 16.70 -0.96 -6.59
CA LYS A 121 17.05 0.34 -7.19
C LYS A 121 17.10 1.52 -6.22
N ILE A 122 16.82 1.32 -4.94
CA ILE A 122 16.85 2.41 -3.95
C ILE A 122 18.23 3.06 -3.87
N SER A 123 19.30 2.25 -3.85
CA SER A 123 20.67 2.76 -3.79
C SER A 123 21.05 3.56 -5.03
N ASP A 124 20.67 3.07 -6.21
CA ASP A 124 20.91 3.75 -7.50
C ASP A 124 20.16 5.08 -7.54
N LEU A 125 18.91 5.11 -7.03
CA LEU A 125 18.10 6.31 -6.92
C LEU A 125 18.76 7.38 -6.05
N VAL A 126 19.18 7.01 -4.85
CA VAL A 126 19.85 7.94 -3.91
C VAL A 126 21.15 8.45 -4.52
N GLN A 127 21.95 7.56 -5.09
CA GLN A 127 23.22 7.94 -5.72
C GLN A 127 23.01 8.91 -6.89
N LEU A 128 22.03 8.67 -7.74
CA LEU A 128 21.69 9.55 -8.86
C LEU A 128 21.32 10.97 -8.40
N LEU A 129 20.47 11.06 -7.37
CA LEU A 129 20.06 12.36 -6.82
C LEU A 129 21.23 13.12 -6.20
N VAL A 130 22.08 12.44 -5.42
CA VAL A 130 23.27 13.05 -4.77
C VAL A 130 24.29 13.50 -5.81
N GLN A 131 24.57 12.71 -6.85
CA GLN A 131 25.50 13.07 -7.92
C GLN A 131 25.05 14.31 -8.71
N ASN A 132 23.76 14.60 -8.74
CA ASN A 132 23.22 15.82 -9.37
C ASN A 132 23.01 16.97 -8.38
N ASN A 133 23.65 16.93 -7.22
CA ASN A 133 23.62 17.97 -6.18
C ASN A 133 22.21 18.28 -5.64
N LEU A 134 21.31 17.32 -5.66
CA LEU A 134 19.97 17.44 -5.09
C LEU A 134 20.02 17.11 -3.59
N GLN A 135 19.39 17.96 -2.79
CA GLN A 135 19.32 17.77 -1.34
C GLN A 135 18.18 16.80 -1.01
N ILE A 136 18.54 15.65 -0.42
CA ILE A 136 17.59 14.63 0.01
C ILE A 136 17.43 14.73 1.53
N SER A 137 16.21 14.89 2.02
CA SER A 137 15.91 14.86 3.44
C SER A 137 15.29 13.55 3.91
N ALA A 138 14.60 12.83 3.01
CA ALA A 138 14.08 11.49 3.29
C ALA A 138 13.89 10.67 2.00
N VAL A 139 14.05 9.36 2.12
CA VAL A 139 13.65 8.36 1.11
C VAL A 139 12.89 7.28 1.86
N ILE A 140 11.58 7.20 1.62
CA ILE A 140 10.66 6.36 2.39
C ILE A 140 10.01 5.37 1.44
N PRO A 141 10.45 4.10 1.43
CA PRO A 141 9.77 3.06 0.68
C PRO A 141 8.36 2.86 1.23
N ARG A 142 7.37 2.89 0.34
CA ARG A 142 5.96 2.67 0.67
C ARG A 142 5.41 1.63 -0.27
N THR A 143 5.14 0.45 0.24
CA THR A 143 4.36 -0.57 -0.46
C THR A 143 2.95 -0.56 0.10
N SER A 144 1.97 -0.44 -0.78
CA SER A 144 0.57 -0.44 -0.40
C SER A 144 -0.18 -1.60 -1.07
N LEU A 145 -1.22 -2.09 -0.41
CA LEU A 145 -2.14 -3.05 -1.03
C LEU A 145 -2.82 -2.46 -2.27
N GLU A 146 -2.94 -1.13 -2.36
CA GLU A 146 -3.47 -0.46 -3.54
C GLU A 146 -2.56 -0.66 -4.75
N ASP A 147 -1.22 -0.51 -4.59
CA ASP A 147 -0.25 -0.75 -5.65
C ASP A 147 -0.29 -2.22 -6.11
N VAL A 148 -0.36 -3.15 -5.16
CA VAL A 148 -0.53 -4.58 -5.46
C VAL A 148 -1.81 -4.82 -6.25
N PHE A 149 -2.95 -4.26 -5.80
CA PHE A 149 -4.24 -4.40 -6.49
C PHE A 149 -4.20 -3.84 -7.91
N LEU A 150 -3.68 -2.64 -8.10
CA LEU A 150 -3.58 -2.00 -9.42
C LEU A 150 -2.68 -2.81 -10.37
N SER A 151 -1.59 -3.37 -9.87
CA SER A 151 -0.71 -4.24 -10.67
C SER A 151 -1.41 -5.51 -11.15
N GLN A 152 -2.25 -6.10 -10.31
CA GLN A 152 -3.01 -7.32 -10.63
C GLN A 152 -4.19 -7.06 -11.58
N VAL A 153 -4.81 -5.88 -11.50
CA VAL A 153 -5.92 -5.49 -12.37
C VAL A 153 -5.41 -4.98 -13.72
N GLY A 154 -4.28 -4.24 -13.73
CA GLY A 154 -3.68 -3.64 -14.93
C GLY A 154 -3.06 -4.65 -15.91
N LYS A 155 -2.63 -5.83 -15.44
CA LYS A 155 -2.05 -6.91 -16.29
C LYS A 155 -3.04 -7.52 -17.32
N LYS A 156 -4.28 -7.00 -17.46
CA LYS A 156 -5.34 -7.52 -18.35
C LYS A 156 -5.58 -6.75 -19.66
N SER A 157 -4.75 -5.80 -20.03
CA SER A 157 -4.95 -5.03 -21.28
C SER A 157 -4.02 -5.43 -22.43
N GLN A 158 -3.40 -6.61 -22.36
CA GLN A 158 -2.62 -7.15 -23.49
C GLN A 158 -3.01 -8.61 -23.73
N ILE A 159 -4.16 -8.81 -24.36
CA ILE A 159 -4.47 -9.99 -25.20
C ILE A 159 -5.33 -9.49 -26.36
#